data_6e314b24ef20c32a1c891fee6340c457
#
_entry.id   6e314b24ef20c32a1c891fee6340c457
#
_cell.length_a   1.000
_cell.length_b   1.000
_cell.length_c   1.000
_cell.angle_alpha   90.00
_cell.angle_beta   90.00
_cell.angle_gamma   90.00
#
_symmetry.space_group_name_H-M   'P 1'
#
loop_
_entity.id
_entity.type
_entity.pdbx_description
1 polymer ?
#
loop_
_entity_poly.entity_id
_entity_poly.type
_entity_poly.pdbx_seq_one_letter_code
_entity_poly.pdbx_strand_id
1 'polypeptide(L)'
;LHPADFTARLARDRLAAIVRGRSADAALRTVLTLVEEGVTLVEVSLTTQDAYDVIAPAARAVGGDALIGAGTVVTRDHLLRAQDAGASWIVTPVLGDGVHAAVEEGLPVLAGAATPTEAYTAMAAGAAAVKLFPASLGGPAYLRAIKDPFPDMPVVPVGGVDAESVPAWFAAGALAVGVGSPLVGDAAHGGDLGELRLRIRRFLTVVA
;
A
#
# COMPACT_ATOMS: atom_id res chain seq x y z
N LEU A 1 6.52 -8.42 12.03
CA LEU A 1 6.12 -7.03 12.19
C LEU A 1 4.76 -6.97 12.91
N HIS A 2 4.68 -6.31 14.06
CA HIS A 2 3.40 -6.18 14.77
C HIS A 2 2.49 -5.13 14.09
N PRO A 3 1.14 -5.31 14.08
CA PRO A 3 0.22 -4.35 13.46
C PRO A 3 0.38 -2.90 13.94
N ALA A 4 0.63 -2.69 15.24
CA ALA A 4 0.85 -1.35 15.80
C ALA A 4 2.15 -0.70 15.27
N ASP A 5 3.21 -1.48 15.10
CA ASP A 5 4.48 -0.99 14.53
C ASP A 5 4.30 -0.62 13.06
N PHE A 6 3.49 -1.38 12.33
CA PHE A 6 3.15 -1.07 10.94
C PHE A 6 2.32 0.22 10.82
N THR A 7 1.33 0.43 11.71
CA THR A 7 0.54 1.66 11.74
C THR A 7 1.44 2.87 12.05
N ALA A 8 2.37 2.73 13.02
CA ALA A 8 3.35 3.76 13.31
C ALA A 8 4.29 4.04 12.12
N ARG A 9 4.66 2.97 11.38
CA ARG A 9 5.46 3.09 10.17
C ARG A 9 4.71 3.85 9.06
N LEU A 10 3.41 3.55 8.83
CA LEU A 10 2.55 4.29 7.92
C LEU A 10 2.48 5.79 8.28
N ALA A 11 2.29 6.09 9.57
CA ALA A 11 2.21 7.47 10.05
C ALA A 11 3.51 8.25 9.85
N ARG A 12 4.66 7.60 10.03
CA ARG A 12 5.98 8.21 9.87
C ARG A 12 6.35 8.43 8.40
N ASP A 13 6.15 7.39 7.57
CA ASP A 13 6.64 7.38 6.19
C ASP A 13 5.63 8.00 5.21
N ARG A 14 4.35 8.02 5.56
CA ARG A 14 3.23 8.71 4.91
C ARG A 14 2.96 8.32 3.45
N LEU A 15 3.79 7.46 2.84
CA LEU A 15 3.68 6.99 1.46
C LEU A 15 3.84 5.48 1.37
N ALA A 16 2.89 4.80 0.75
CA ALA A 16 2.99 3.41 0.31
C ALA A 16 2.94 3.36 -1.22
N ALA A 17 4.01 2.90 -1.85
CA ALA A 17 4.04 2.72 -3.30
C ALA A 17 3.39 1.39 -3.71
N ILE A 18 2.62 1.39 -4.79
CA ILE A 18 1.94 0.20 -5.31
C ILE A 18 2.49 -0.14 -6.68
N VAL A 19 3.19 -1.26 -6.77
CA VAL A 19 3.78 -1.76 -8.01
C VAL A 19 2.86 -2.80 -8.63
N ARG A 20 2.51 -2.56 -9.90
CA ARG A 20 1.76 -3.49 -10.75
C ARG A 20 2.38 -3.49 -12.13
N GLY A 21 2.83 -4.65 -12.61
CA GLY A 21 3.58 -4.75 -13.87
C GLY A 21 3.24 -6.00 -14.67
N ARG A 22 3.62 -5.97 -15.96
CA ARG A 22 3.47 -7.10 -16.91
C ARG A 22 4.79 -7.85 -17.12
N SER A 23 5.84 -7.46 -16.42
CA SER A 23 7.16 -8.07 -16.47
C SER A 23 7.71 -8.15 -15.04
N ALA A 24 8.01 -9.35 -14.57
CA ALA A 24 8.59 -9.57 -13.24
C ALA A 24 9.91 -8.81 -13.07
N ASP A 25 10.78 -8.87 -14.08
CA ASP A 25 12.07 -8.17 -14.06
C ASP A 25 11.92 -6.64 -14.01
N ALA A 26 11.02 -6.06 -14.80
CA ALA A 26 10.75 -4.62 -14.75
C ALA A 26 10.10 -4.21 -13.41
N ALA A 27 9.19 -5.03 -12.87
CA ALA A 27 8.59 -4.79 -11.57
C ALA A 27 9.63 -4.86 -10.45
N LEU A 28 10.53 -5.83 -10.47
CA LEU A 28 11.62 -5.93 -9.48
C LEU A 28 12.53 -4.70 -9.52
N ARG A 29 12.98 -4.29 -10.72
CA ARG A 29 13.80 -3.07 -10.86
C ARG A 29 13.06 -1.83 -10.35
N THR A 30 11.76 -1.74 -10.60
CA THR A 30 10.91 -0.64 -10.10
C THR A 30 10.88 -0.64 -8.57
N VAL A 31 10.68 -1.79 -7.93
CA VAL A 31 10.69 -1.92 -6.45
C VAL A 31 12.04 -1.47 -5.89
N LEU A 32 13.14 -1.97 -6.45
CA LEU A 32 14.48 -1.63 -5.98
C LEU A 32 14.77 -0.13 -6.15
N THR A 33 14.39 0.47 -7.27
CA THR A 33 14.53 1.91 -7.51
C THR A 33 13.70 2.74 -6.53
N LEU A 34 12.48 2.32 -6.21
CA LEU A 34 11.65 2.98 -5.18
C LEU A 34 12.37 3.01 -3.83
N VAL A 35 12.95 1.88 -3.41
CA VAL A 35 13.65 1.77 -2.13
C VAL A 35 14.97 2.56 -2.14
N GLU A 36 15.75 2.49 -3.21
CA GLU A 36 16.98 3.28 -3.39
C GLU A 36 16.74 4.79 -3.26
N GLU A 37 15.59 5.29 -3.74
CA GLU A 37 15.22 6.71 -3.65
C GLU A 37 14.52 7.06 -2.32
N GLY A 38 14.37 6.11 -1.37
CA GLY A 38 13.88 6.36 -0.03
C GLY A 38 12.40 6.03 0.23
N VAL A 39 11.71 5.35 -0.67
CA VAL A 39 10.37 4.83 -0.39
C VAL A 39 10.49 3.54 0.42
N THR A 40 9.98 3.54 1.63
CA THR A 40 10.18 2.47 2.62
C THR A 40 9.02 1.48 2.74
N LEU A 41 7.87 1.79 2.15
CA LEU A 41 6.69 0.91 2.10
C LEU A 41 6.35 0.65 0.63
N VAL A 42 6.58 -0.57 0.16
CA VAL A 42 6.32 -0.94 -1.23
C VAL A 42 5.45 -2.19 -1.29
N GLU A 43 4.27 -2.06 -1.88
CA GLU A 43 3.33 -3.13 -2.19
C GLU A 43 3.61 -3.68 -3.60
N VAL A 44 3.78 -4.99 -3.73
CA VAL A 44 3.70 -5.68 -5.02
C VAL A 44 2.32 -6.29 -5.15
N SER A 45 1.53 -5.79 -6.09
CA SER A 45 0.20 -6.36 -6.36
C SER A 45 0.31 -7.77 -6.94
N LEU A 46 -0.46 -8.74 -6.42
CA LEU A 46 -0.50 -10.11 -6.96
C LEU A 46 -1.06 -10.20 -8.38
N THR A 47 -1.57 -9.10 -8.94
CA THR A 47 -1.90 -8.99 -10.38
C THR A 47 -0.67 -8.67 -11.24
N THR A 48 0.50 -8.47 -10.64
CA THR A 48 1.78 -8.40 -11.36
C THR A 48 2.12 -9.79 -11.90
N GLN A 49 2.66 -9.84 -13.10
CA GLN A 49 3.15 -11.10 -13.65
C GLN A 49 4.24 -11.68 -12.72
N ASP A 50 4.08 -12.96 -12.34
CA ASP A 50 5.00 -13.69 -11.47
C ASP A 50 5.31 -12.94 -10.16
N ALA A 51 4.26 -12.36 -9.53
CA ALA A 51 4.38 -11.46 -8.39
C ALA A 51 5.20 -12.02 -7.22
N TYR A 52 5.09 -13.30 -6.93
CA TYR A 52 5.87 -13.94 -5.85
C TYR A 52 7.37 -13.97 -6.17
N ASP A 53 7.72 -14.13 -7.45
CA ASP A 53 9.11 -14.08 -7.93
C ASP A 53 9.67 -12.64 -7.97
N VAL A 54 8.81 -11.63 -7.84
CA VAL A 54 9.19 -10.23 -7.58
C VAL A 54 9.37 -9.99 -6.08
N ILE A 55 8.41 -10.43 -5.25
CA ILE A 55 8.43 -10.22 -3.80
C ILE A 55 9.66 -10.85 -3.17
N ALA A 56 9.99 -12.10 -3.52
CA ALA A 56 11.05 -12.84 -2.85
C ALA A 56 12.46 -12.22 -3.02
N PRO A 57 12.93 -11.86 -4.21
CA PRO A 57 14.21 -11.17 -4.35
C PRO A 57 14.16 -9.74 -3.80
N ALA A 58 13.03 -9.02 -3.93
CA ALA A 58 12.87 -7.68 -3.36
C ALA A 58 13.02 -7.71 -1.83
N ALA A 59 12.30 -8.58 -1.14
CA ALA A 59 12.37 -8.71 0.33
C ALA A 59 13.78 -9.05 0.82
N ARG A 60 14.52 -9.90 0.09
CA ARG A 60 15.92 -10.21 0.42
C ARG A 60 16.86 -9.02 0.19
N ALA A 61 16.61 -8.22 -0.86
CA ALA A 61 17.53 -7.15 -1.26
C ALA A 61 17.41 -5.90 -0.37
N VAL A 62 16.20 -5.58 0.12
CA VAL A 62 15.96 -4.31 0.82
C VAL A 62 16.33 -4.35 2.31
N GLY A 63 16.58 -5.53 2.89
CA GLY A 63 16.92 -5.66 4.30
C GLY A 63 15.83 -5.15 5.24
N GLY A 64 16.22 -4.50 6.34
CA GLY A 64 15.29 -3.95 7.34
C GLY A 64 14.83 -2.52 7.12
N ASP A 65 15.41 -1.81 6.15
CA ASP A 65 15.16 -0.38 5.95
C ASP A 65 13.82 -0.11 5.25
N ALA A 66 13.39 -1.06 4.40
CA ALA A 66 12.10 -1.01 3.72
C ALA A 66 11.28 -2.28 3.99
N LEU A 67 9.96 -2.17 3.86
CA LEU A 67 9.01 -3.25 4.02
C LEU A 67 8.35 -3.58 2.68
N ILE A 68 8.54 -4.81 2.23
CA ILE A 68 7.86 -5.32 1.03
C ILE A 68 6.56 -6.00 1.45
N GLY A 69 5.46 -5.55 0.87
CA GLY A 69 4.13 -6.10 1.08
C GLY A 69 3.55 -6.74 -0.17
N ALA A 70 2.51 -7.55 0.01
CA ALA A 70 1.72 -8.11 -1.07
C ALA A 70 0.33 -7.47 -1.13
N GLY A 71 -0.06 -7.01 -2.32
CA GLY A 71 -1.38 -6.43 -2.56
C GLY A 71 -2.29 -7.30 -3.40
N THR A 72 -3.59 -7.02 -3.32
CA THR A 72 -4.63 -7.82 -3.97
C THR A 72 -4.72 -9.25 -3.42
N VAL A 73 -4.42 -9.39 -2.13
CA VAL A 73 -4.53 -10.66 -1.40
C VAL A 73 -6.00 -10.86 -1.03
N VAL A 74 -6.67 -11.83 -1.65
CA VAL A 74 -8.12 -12.05 -1.46
C VAL A 74 -8.46 -13.42 -0.86
N THR A 75 -7.50 -14.34 -0.81
CA THR A 75 -7.67 -15.68 -0.25
C THR A 75 -6.54 -16.02 0.73
N ARG A 76 -6.76 -17.03 1.58
CA ARG A 76 -5.72 -17.60 2.45
C ARG A 76 -4.52 -18.13 1.65
N ASP A 77 -4.76 -18.80 0.50
CA ASP A 77 -3.66 -19.27 -0.35
C ASP A 77 -2.79 -18.13 -0.86
N HIS A 78 -3.39 -17.02 -1.30
CA HIS A 78 -2.65 -15.83 -1.68
C HIS A 78 -1.78 -15.31 -0.54
N LEU A 79 -2.32 -15.31 0.69
CA LEU A 79 -1.60 -14.86 1.87
C LEU A 79 -0.37 -15.74 2.16
N LEU A 80 -0.58 -17.06 2.28
CA LEU A 80 0.47 -18.00 2.65
C LEU A 80 1.62 -17.95 1.62
N ARG A 81 1.30 -17.94 0.33
CA ARG A 81 2.31 -17.79 -0.72
C ARG A 81 3.04 -16.44 -0.68
N ALA A 82 2.34 -15.36 -0.35
CA ALA A 82 2.98 -14.04 -0.19
C ALA A 82 3.92 -14.02 1.02
N GLN A 83 3.51 -14.63 2.13
CA GLN A 83 4.31 -14.77 3.34
C GLN A 83 5.57 -15.63 3.07
N ASP A 84 5.42 -16.76 2.40
CA ASP A 84 6.54 -17.62 2.00
C ASP A 84 7.53 -16.89 1.07
N ALA A 85 7.02 -16.01 0.22
CA ALA A 85 7.83 -15.12 -0.62
C ALA A 85 8.51 -13.98 0.17
N GLY A 86 8.18 -13.78 1.45
CA GLY A 86 8.79 -12.76 2.30
C GLY A 86 8.03 -11.45 2.42
N ALA A 87 6.76 -11.40 2.01
CA ALA A 87 5.92 -10.24 2.28
C ALA A 87 5.73 -10.06 3.79
N SER A 88 5.99 -8.85 4.30
CA SER A 88 5.91 -8.52 5.72
C SER A 88 4.62 -7.79 6.11
N TRP A 89 3.80 -7.41 5.16
CA TRP A 89 2.49 -6.79 5.33
C TRP A 89 1.60 -7.07 4.12
N ILE A 90 0.29 -6.93 4.31
CA ILE A 90 -0.72 -7.35 3.35
C ILE A 90 -1.66 -6.20 3.00
N VAL A 91 -2.10 -6.17 1.75
CA VAL A 91 -3.14 -5.24 1.28
C VAL A 91 -4.24 -6.03 0.58
N THR A 92 -5.47 -5.78 0.99
CA THR A 92 -6.63 -6.37 0.34
C THR A 92 -7.44 -5.30 -0.41
N PRO A 93 -8.09 -5.63 -1.51
CA PRO A 93 -8.98 -4.68 -2.19
C PRO A 93 -10.37 -4.63 -1.56
N VAL A 94 -10.74 -5.65 -0.78
CA VAL A 94 -12.07 -5.87 -0.19
C VAL A 94 -11.94 -6.53 1.18
N LEU A 95 -13.02 -6.52 1.96
CA LEU A 95 -13.16 -7.37 3.14
C LEU A 95 -13.46 -8.81 2.70
N GLY A 96 -12.76 -9.77 3.30
CA GLY A 96 -12.94 -11.19 2.98
C GLY A 96 -11.86 -12.04 3.60
N ASP A 97 -11.70 -13.23 3.07
CA ASP A 97 -10.79 -14.28 3.55
C ASP A 97 -9.35 -13.80 3.73
N GLY A 98 -8.86 -12.97 2.81
CA GLY A 98 -7.50 -12.42 2.90
C GLY A 98 -7.26 -11.55 4.14
N VAL A 99 -8.28 -10.81 4.62
CA VAL A 99 -8.18 -10.01 5.85
C VAL A 99 -8.11 -10.93 7.07
N HIS A 100 -9.06 -11.87 7.18
CA HIS A 100 -9.11 -12.80 8.31
C HIS A 100 -7.84 -13.65 8.39
N ALA A 101 -7.39 -14.18 7.25
CA ALA A 101 -6.17 -14.96 7.19
C ALA A 101 -4.93 -14.14 7.63
N ALA A 102 -4.82 -12.87 7.21
CA ALA A 102 -3.70 -12.01 7.61
C ALA A 102 -3.68 -11.76 9.12
N VAL A 103 -4.85 -11.51 9.71
CA VAL A 103 -4.98 -11.30 11.16
C VAL A 103 -4.65 -12.57 11.93
N GLU A 104 -5.12 -13.73 11.50
CA GLU A 104 -4.82 -15.03 12.13
C GLU A 104 -3.34 -15.38 12.08
N GLU A 105 -2.65 -15.07 10.97
CA GLU A 105 -1.19 -15.27 10.81
C GLU A 105 -0.36 -14.14 11.47
N GLY A 106 -1.01 -13.15 12.09
CA GLY A 106 -0.33 -12.03 12.76
C GLY A 106 0.37 -11.05 11.81
N LEU A 107 0.02 -11.05 10.52
CA LEU A 107 0.54 -10.10 9.55
C LEU A 107 -0.30 -8.82 9.54
N PRO A 108 0.33 -7.63 9.58
CA PRO A 108 -0.41 -6.38 9.45
C PRO A 108 -1.11 -6.30 8.10
N VAL A 109 -2.39 -5.94 8.12
CA VAL A 109 -3.20 -5.81 6.92
C VAL A 109 -3.78 -4.41 6.76
N LEU A 110 -3.63 -3.85 5.58
CA LEU A 110 -4.31 -2.66 5.09
C LEU A 110 -5.55 -3.13 4.33
N ALA A 111 -6.71 -3.09 4.99
CA ALA A 111 -7.94 -3.71 4.51
C ALA A 111 -8.78 -2.76 3.66
N GLY A 112 -9.16 -3.20 2.46
CA GLY A 112 -9.96 -2.43 1.50
C GLY A 112 -11.39 -2.19 1.97
N ALA A 113 -11.82 -0.93 1.93
CA ALA A 113 -13.17 -0.48 2.24
C ALA A 113 -13.53 0.75 1.42
N ALA A 114 -14.81 0.88 1.04
CA ALA A 114 -15.34 2.04 0.35
C ALA A 114 -16.38 2.80 1.18
N THR A 115 -16.95 2.18 2.20
CA THR A 115 -18.03 2.74 3.02
C THR A 115 -17.67 2.78 4.50
N PRO A 116 -18.33 3.62 5.34
CA PRO A 116 -18.12 3.64 6.79
C PRO A 116 -18.35 2.28 7.46
N THR A 117 -19.34 1.50 7.00
CA THR A 117 -19.62 0.16 7.53
C THR A 117 -18.47 -0.80 7.25
N GLU A 118 -17.95 -0.80 6.02
CA GLU A 118 -16.80 -1.63 5.67
C GLU A 118 -15.55 -1.20 6.44
N ALA A 119 -15.31 0.11 6.56
CA ALA A 119 -14.18 0.64 7.31
C ALA A 119 -14.23 0.21 8.79
N TYR A 120 -15.38 0.34 9.44
CA TYR A 120 -15.60 -0.14 10.80
C TYR A 120 -15.39 -1.64 10.91
N THR A 121 -15.96 -2.43 9.98
CA THR A 121 -15.83 -3.89 9.96
C THR A 121 -14.37 -4.33 9.77
N ALA A 122 -13.60 -3.63 8.91
CA ALA A 122 -12.18 -3.88 8.74
C ALA A 122 -11.40 -3.73 10.05
N MET A 123 -11.64 -2.63 10.77
CA MET A 123 -10.98 -2.39 12.06
C MET A 123 -11.43 -3.39 13.13
N ALA A 124 -12.71 -3.72 13.19
CA ALA A 124 -13.25 -4.73 14.10
C ALA A 124 -12.68 -6.14 13.81
N ALA A 125 -12.34 -6.44 12.57
CA ALA A 125 -11.67 -7.68 12.18
C ALA A 125 -10.18 -7.72 12.56
N GLY A 126 -9.59 -6.62 13.04
CA GLY A 126 -8.18 -6.54 13.45
C GLY A 126 -7.23 -5.99 12.38
N ALA A 127 -7.75 -5.31 11.35
CA ALA A 127 -6.89 -4.62 10.38
C ALA A 127 -6.02 -3.55 11.05
N ALA A 128 -4.78 -3.40 10.58
CA ALA A 128 -3.87 -2.37 11.07
C ALA A 128 -4.26 -0.96 10.60
N ALA A 129 -4.87 -0.86 9.41
CA ALA A 129 -5.44 0.37 8.88
C ALA A 129 -6.47 0.05 7.77
N VAL A 130 -7.28 1.04 7.43
CA VAL A 130 -8.26 0.97 6.35
C VAL A 130 -7.65 1.51 5.05
N LYS A 131 -7.70 0.74 3.99
CA LYS A 131 -7.47 1.21 2.62
C LYS A 131 -8.78 1.76 2.08
N LEU A 132 -8.95 3.07 2.03
CA LEU A 132 -10.09 3.69 1.36
C LEU A 132 -9.92 3.55 -0.16
N PHE A 133 -10.70 2.65 -0.79
CA PHE A 133 -10.52 2.31 -2.21
C PHE A 133 -11.85 2.07 -2.93
N PRO A 134 -12.04 2.64 -4.13
CA PRO A 134 -11.19 3.64 -4.75
C PRO A 134 -11.44 5.05 -4.16
N ALA A 135 -10.38 5.73 -3.73
CA ALA A 135 -10.48 7.02 -3.06
C ALA A 135 -11.04 8.14 -3.98
N SER A 136 -10.87 7.98 -5.29
CA SER A 136 -11.42 8.90 -6.31
C SER A 136 -12.94 9.02 -6.31
N LEU A 137 -13.68 8.07 -5.73
CA LEU A 137 -15.16 8.11 -5.69
C LEU A 137 -15.70 9.29 -4.88
N GLY A 138 -15.02 9.71 -3.84
CA GLY A 138 -15.53 10.81 -3.00
C GLY A 138 -14.46 11.84 -2.61
N GLY A 139 -13.21 11.57 -2.92
CA GLY A 139 -12.11 12.49 -2.65
C GLY A 139 -11.86 12.74 -1.16
N PRO A 140 -11.05 13.79 -0.83
CA PRO A 140 -10.73 14.14 0.56
C PRO A 140 -11.96 14.51 1.41
N ALA A 141 -13.01 15.06 0.80
CA ALA A 141 -14.25 15.40 1.51
C ALA A 141 -14.95 14.13 2.07
N TYR A 142 -14.93 13.06 1.30
CA TYR A 142 -15.50 11.78 1.72
C TYR A 142 -14.70 11.14 2.87
N LEU A 143 -13.37 11.19 2.80
CA LEU A 143 -12.52 10.75 3.92
C LEU A 143 -12.86 11.51 5.21
N ARG A 144 -13.02 12.83 5.14
CA ARG A 144 -13.41 13.65 6.30
C ARG A 144 -14.74 13.19 6.88
N ALA A 145 -15.76 12.97 6.02
CA ALA A 145 -17.06 12.49 6.46
C ALA A 145 -17.01 11.10 7.12
N ILE A 146 -16.14 10.19 6.65
CA ILE A 146 -15.89 8.90 7.32
C ILE A 146 -15.25 9.11 8.69
N LYS A 147 -14.30 10.02 8.80
CA LYS A 147 -13.56 10.28 10.05
C LYS A 147 -14.37 11.06 11.09
N ASP A 148 -15.41 11.78 10.72
CA ASP A 148 -16.26 12.49 11.66
C ASP A 148 -16.77 11.59 12.82
N PRO A 149 -17.38 10.40 12.56
CA PRO A 149 -17.75 9.46 13.62
C PRO A 149 -16.58 8.60 14.16
N PHE A 150 -15.46 8.52 13.43
CA PHE A 150 -14.31 7.66 13.77
C PHE A 150 -12.98 8.44 13.68
N PRO A 151 -12.74 9.47 14.51
CA PRO A 151 -11.62 10.39 14.38
C PRO A 151 -10.25 9.70 14.44
N ASP A 152 -10.12 8.64 15.23
CA ASP A 152 -8.86 7.91 15.44
C ASP A 152 -8.63 6.77 14.45
N MET A 153 -9.59 6.51 13.54
CA MET A 153 -9.46 5.44 12.56
C MET A 153 -8.29 5.71 11.62
N PRO A 154 -7.29 4.80 11.52
CA PRO A 154 -6.18 4.94 10.58
C PRO A 154 -6.66 4.65 9.16
N VAL A 155 -6.69 5.66 8.30
CA VAL A 155 -7.15 5.53 6.90
C VAL A 155 -6.07 5.93 5.93
N VAL A 156 -5.87 5.11 4.90
CA VAL A 156 -4.94 5.31 3.80
C VAL A 156 -5.75 5.36 2.49
N PRO A 157 -5.96 6.53 1.89
CA PRO A 157 -6.60 6.63 0.59
C PRO A 157 -5.73 6.04 -0.52
N VAL A 158 -6.36 5.27 -1.40
CA VAL A 158 -5.72 4.57 -2.53
C VAL A 158 -6.63 4.66 -3.77
N GLY A 159 -6.05 4.91 -4.93
CA GLY A 159 -6.77 5.02 -6.19
C GLY A 159 -7.28 6.44 -6.47
N GLY A 160 -6.61 7.11 -7.42
CA GLY A 160 -6.87 8.49 -7.76
C GLY A 160 -6.15 9.50 -6.87
N VAL A 161 -5.07 9.10 -6.20
CA VAL A 161 -4.18 9.99 -5.45
C VAL A 161 -2.99 10.36 -6.33
N ASP A 162 -2.83 11.63 -6.59
CA ASP A 162 -1.68 12.24 -7.27
C ASP A 162 -0.93 13.20 -6.34
N ALA A 163 0.25 13.66 -6.75
CA ALA A 163 1.09 14.51 -5.92
C ALA A 163 0.42 15.85 -5.55
N GLU A 164 -0.43 16.39 -6.42
CA GLU A 164 -1.15 17.63 -6.21
C GLU A 164 -2.24 17.50 -5.14
N SER A 165 -2.90 16.33 -5.06
CA SER A 165 -3.97 16.06 -4.12
C SER A 165 -3.49 15.62 -2.73
N VAL A 166 -2.23 15.19 -2.59
CA VAL A 166 -1.66 14.70 -1.31
C VAL A 166 -1.91 15.64 -0.14
N PRO A 167 -1.67 16.97 -0.22
CA PRO A 167 -1.92 17.88 0.91
C PRO A 167 -3.39 17.88 1.35
N ALA A 168 -4.33 17.78 0.39
CA ALA A 168 -5.77 17.76 0.69
C ALA A 168 -6.18 16.45 1.40
N TRP A 169 -5.55 15.33 1.07
CA TRP A 169 -5.77 14.06 1.76
C TRP A 169 -5.29 14.11 3.21
N PHE A 170 -4.11 14.67 3.46
CA PHE A 170 -3.62 14.83 4.84
C PHE A 170 -4.47 15.83 5.64
N ALA A 171 -4.91 16.93 5.03
CA ALA A 171 -5.83 17.88 5.66
C ALA A 171 -7.21 17.26 5.97
N ALA A 172 -7.59 16.19 5.26
CA ALA A 172 -8.79 15.39 5.53
C ALA A 172 -8.56 14.30 6.60
N GLY A 173 -7.33 14.15 7.13
CA GLY A 173 -7.00 13.20 8.18
C GLY A 173 -6.51 11.84 7.68
N ALA A 174 -5.99 11.73 6.47
CA ALA A 174 -5.29 10.53 6.01
C ALA A 174 -4.04 10.27 6.87
N LEU A 175 -3.82 9.00 7.24
CA LEU A 175 -2.61 8.58 7.96
C LEU A 175 -1.39 8.56 7.02
N ALA A 176 -1.59 8.02 5.83
CA ALA A 176 -0.64 7.92 4.74
C ALA A 176 -1.42 7.95 3.43
N VAL A 177 -0.75 7.95 2.30
CA VAL A 177 -1.35 7.78 0.97
C VAL A 177 -0.76 6.55 0.28
N GLY A 178 -1.63 5.78 -0.42
CA GLY A 178 -1.19 4.67 -1.26
C GLY A 178 -1.24 5.07 -2.73
N VAL A 179 -0.11 5.00 -3.43
CA VAL A 179 0.01 5.53 -4.78
C VAL A 179 0.55 4.49 -5.76
N GLY A 180 -0.21 4.22 -6.80
CA GLY A 180 0.16 3.34 -7.91
C GLY A 180 0.65 4.12 -9.12
N SER A 181 -0.12 4.10 -10.20
CA SER A 181 0.27 4.67 -11.50
C SER A 181 0.77 6.12 -11.46
N PRO A 182 0.23 7.05 -10.66
CA PRO A 182 0.77 8.40 -10.61
C PRO A 182 2.23 8.49 -10.14
N LEU A 183 2.67 7.53 -9.31
CA LEU A 183 4.06 7.42 -8.85
C LEU A 183 4.87 6.50 -9.77
N VAL A 184 4.39 5.29 -10.00
CA VAL A 184 5.14 4.25 -10.70
C VAL A 184 5.22 4.50 -12.22
N GLY A 185 4.18 5.10 -12.81
CA GLY A 185 4.08 5.28 -14.25
C GLY A 185 4.09 3.95 -14.98
N ASP A 186 4.89 3.87 -16.02
CA ASP A 186 5.12 2.68 -16.85
C ASP A 186 6.39 1.88 -16.45
N ALA A 187 7.11 2.29 -15.42
CA ALA A 187 8.38 1.68 -15.01
C ALA A 187 8.25 0.16 -14.80
N ALA A 188 7.17 -0.29 -14.13
CA ALA A 188 6.90 -1.72 -13.92
C ALA A 188 6.48 -2.49 -15.19
N HIS A 189 6.39 -1.81 -16.33
CA HIS A 189 6.16 -2.37 -17.65
C HIS A 189 7.40 -2.27 -18.56
N GLY A 190 8.54 -1.81 -18.01
CA GLY A 190 9.78 -1.61 -18.74
C GLY A 190 10.04 -0.16 -19.17
N GLY A 191 9.29 0.80 -18.63
CA GLY A 191 9.51 2.22 -18.84
C GLY A 191 10.79 2.77 -18.19
N ASP A 192 11.02 4.06 -18.37
CA ASP A 192 12.23 4.76 -17.93
C ASP A 192 12.32 4.90 -16.41
N LEU A 193 13.40 4.39 -15.81
CA LEU A 193 13.66 4.51 -14.38
C LEU A 193 14.11 5.92 -13.96
N GLY A 194 14.65 6.71 -14.88
CA GLY A 194 14.98 8.12 -14.63
C GLY A 194 13.71 8.94 -14.38
N GLU A 195 12.69 8.74 -15.21
CA GLU A 195 11.38 9.34 -15.02
C GLU A 195 10.69 8.86 -13.72
N LEU A 196 10.89 7.58 -13.35
CA LEU A 196 10.43 7.07 -12.06
C LEU A 196 11.09 7.82 -10.91
N ARG A 197 12.42 8.01 -10.93
CA ARG A 197 13.17 8.75 -9.88
C ARG A 197 12.66 10.18 -9.72
N LEU A 198 12.33 10.87 -10.81
CA LEU A 198 11.75 12.22 -10.75
C LEU A 198 10.39 12.22 -10.05
N ARG A 199 9.51 11.27 -10.38
CA ARG A 199 8.20 11.13 -9.73
C ARG A 199 8.35 10.80 -8.24
N ILE A 200 9.28 9.90 -7.87
CA ILE A 200 9.54 9.55 -6.47
C ILE A 200 9.93 10.80 -5.67
N ARG A 201 10.89 11.59 -6.14
CA ARG A 201 11.34 12.81 -5.45
C ARG A 201 10.21 13.80 -5.26
N ARG A 202 9.35 13.96 -6.28
CA ARG A 202 8.15 14.80 -6.18
C ARG A 202 7.21 14.31 -5.07
N PHE A 203 6.90 13.01 -5.02
CA PHE A 203 6.04 12.46 -3.98
C PHE A 203 6.66 12.57 -2.59
N LEU A 204 7.94 12.26 -2.42
CA LEU A 204 8.63 12.39 -1.15
C LEU A 204 8.62 13.83 -0.63
N THR A 205 8.71 14.83 -1.53
CA THR A 205 8.61 16.26 -1.15
C THR A 205 7.22 16.62 -0.63
N VAL A 206 6.14 16.10 -1.22
CA VAL A 206 4.77 16.50 -0.83
C VAL A 206 4.21 15.69 0.35
N VAL A 207 4.82 14.56 0.70
CA VAL A 207 4.42 13.77 1.89
C VAL A 207 5.22 14.14 3.15
N ALA A 208 6.35 14.80 3.00
CA ALA A 208 7.17 15.29 4.11
C ALA A 208 6.41 16.34 4.94
#